data_0572ddcc30f74cb62a1942af1dce70fb
#
_entry.id   0572ddcc30f74cb62a1942af1dce70fb
#
_cell.length_a   1.000
_cell.length_b   1.000
_cell.length_c   1.000
_cell.angle_alpha   90.00
_cell.angle_beta   90.00
_cell.angle_gamma   90.00
#
_symmetry.space_group_name_H-M   'P 1'
#
loop_
_entity.id
_entity.type
_entity.pdbx_description
1 polymer ?
#
loop_
_entity_poly.entity_id
_entity_poly.type
_entity_poly.pdbx_seq_one_letter_code
_entity_poly.pdbx_strand_id
1 'polypeptide(L)'
;HTFCGRSAPDKNCSQNIYPPIVVSLSNAEAQYVTKYNENFLNVGFTIEHFGGLDYTISTVPMELLSQNPADYFHEMLDELIEGKNSKETETVNLKIATMACKASVKGNMHLSVFEADKLISELLTLENPYNCPHGRPTIISFSKYEIEKMFKRIVN
;
A
#
# COMPACT_ATOMS: atom_id res chain seq x y z
N HIS A 1 4.93 -7.63 7.54
CA HIS A 1 4.74 -6.40 6.73
C HIS A 1 5.70 -6.47 5.55
N THR A 2 5.23 -7.01 4.42
CA THR A 2 6.03 -7.18 3.21
C THR A 2 5.91 -5.91 2.37
N PHE A 3 7.02 -5.21 2.16
CA PHE A 3 7.10 -4.11 1.22
C PHE A 3 7.11 -4.71 -0.19
N CYS A 4 5.99 -4.61 -0.91
CA CYS A 4 5.90 -5.10 -2.28
C CYS A 4 6.63 -4.13 -3.22
N GLY A 5 7.86 -4.50 -3.63
CA GLY A 5 8.63 -3.76 -4.64
C GLY A 5 8.07 -3.99 -6.05
N ARG A 6 8.32 -3.05 -6.96
CA ARG A 6 7.93 -3.07 -8.38
C ARG A 6 8.65 -4.18 -9.19
N SER A 7 8.42 -5.41 -8.87
CA SER A 7 8.53 -6.52 -9.81
C SER A 7 7.18 -7.19 -9.75
N ALA A 8 6.66 -7.72 -10.86
CA ALA A 8 5.31 -8.27 -10.98
C ALA A 8 4.71 -8.70 -9.65
N PRO A 9 3.50 -8.25 -9.28
CA PRO A 9 2.99 -8.38 -7.93
C PRO A 9 3.11 -9.84 -7.50
N ASP A 10 4.02 -10.08 -6.57
CA ASP A 10 4.09 -11.37 -5.92
C ASP A 10 2.73 -11.57 -5.24
N LYS A 11 2.01 -12.62 -5.64
CA LYS A 11 0.73 -13.01 -5.03
C LYS A 11 0.82 -13.23 -3.50
N ASN A 12 2.01 -13.08 -2.93
CA ASN A 12 2.32 -13.25 -1.52
C ASN A 12 2.09 -12.00 -0.65
N CYS A 13 1.74 -10.86 -1.23
CA CYS A 13 1.47 -9.62 -0.48
C CYS A 13 -0.01 -9.41 -0.15
N SER A 14 -0.86 -10.41 -0.34
CA SER A 14 -2.27 -10.35 -0.03
C SER A 14 -2.63 -11.29 1.13
N GLN A 15 -3.64 -10.91 1.90
CA GLN A 15 -4.18 -11.70 2.98
C GLN A 15 -5.63 -12.08 2.70
N ASN A 16 -5.97 -13.34 2.95
CA ASN A 16 -7.35 -13.80 2.89
C ASN A 16 -8.16 -13.25 4.07
N ILE A 17 -9.35 -12.77 3.77
CA ILE A 17 -10.34 -12.38 4.77
C ILE A 17 -11.40 -13.46 4.87
N TYR A 18 -11.65 -13.93 6.09
CA TYR A 18 -12.71 -14.89 6.32
C TYR A 18 -13.56 -14.48 7.53
N PRO A 19 -14.88 -14.39 7.39
CA PRO A 19 -15.64 -14.49 6.13
C PRO A 19 -15.33 -13.33 5.15
N PRO A 20 -15.53 -13.54 3.82
CA PRO A 20 -15.37 -12.46 2.84
C PRO A 20 -16.27 -11.28 3.18
N ILE A 21 -15.79 -10.06 2.93
CA ILE A 21 -16.55 -8.84 3.18
C ILE A 21 -17.44 -8.56 1.99
N VAL A 22 -18.73 -8.29 2.25
CA VAL A 22 -19.68 -7.86 1.22
C VAL A 22 -19.72 -6.33 1.24
N VAL A 23 -19.54 -5.72 0.09
CA VAL A 23 -19.64 -4.27 -0.12
C VAL A 23 -20.68 -3.97 -1.19
N SER A 24 -21.55 -2.99 -0.92
CA SER A 24 -22.55 -2.53 -1.90
C SER A 24 -21.99 -1.30 -2.60
N LEU A 25 -21.86 -1.38 -3.92
CA LEU A 25 -21.26 -0.33 -4.74
C LEU A 25 -22.34 0.48 -5.45
N SER A 26 -22.06 1.74 -5.72
CA SER A 26 -22.83 2.53 -6.67
C SER A 26 -22.58 2.06 -8.12
N ASN A 27 -23.43 2.45 -9.05
CA ASN A 27 -23.24 2.12 -10.47
C ASN A 27 -21.89 2.62 -11.03
N ALA A 28 -21.41 3.77 -10.57
CA ALA A 28 -20.13 4.33 -11.00
C ALA A 28 -18.95 3.53 -10.46
N GLU A 29 -19.00 3.15 -9.18
CA GLU A 29 -17.97 2.33 -8.52
C GLU A 29 -17.92 0.92 -9.14
N ALA A 30 -19.07 0.29 -9.38
CA ALA A 30 -19.17 -1.03 -10.00
C ALA A 30 -18.55 -1.05 -11.41
N GLN A 31 -18.82 -0.04 -12.23
CA GLN A 31 -18.19 0.12 -13.54
C GLN A 31 -16.66 0.28 -13.41
N TYR A 32 -16.22 1.03 -12.41
CA TYR A 32 -14.80 1.27 -12.17
C TYR A 32 -14.08 -0.02 -11.73
N VAL A 33 -14.66 -0.74 -10.78
CA VAL A 33 -14.15 -2.04 -10.32
C VAL A 33 -14.08 -3.03 -11.48
N THR A 34 -15.12 -3.14 -12.29
CA THR A 34 -15.15 -4.04 -13.45
C THR A 34 -14.05 -3.67 -14.46
N LYS A 35 -13.87 -2.38 -14.73
CA LYS A 35 -12.87 -1.89 -15.69
C LYS A 35 -11.43 -2.12 -15.24
N TYR A 36 -11.17 -1.98 -13.93
CA TYR A 36 -9.83 -2.03 -13.35
C TYR A 36 -9.59 -3.26 -12.47
N ASN A 37 -10.37 -4.33 -12.65
CA ASN A 37 -10.28 -5.53 -11.82
C ASN A 37 -8.88 -6.13 -11.78
N GLU A 38 -8.18 -6.18 -12.91
CA GLU A 38 -6.80 -6.65 -12.98
C GLU A 38 -5.84 -5.79 -12.15
N ASN A 39 -6.06 -4.48 -12.11
CA ASN A 39 -5.25 -3.57 -11.32
C ASN A 39 -5.45 -3.79 -9.81
N PHE A 40 -6.68 -4.02 -9.37
CA PHE A 40 -6.99 -4.39 -7.99
C PHE A 40 -6.38 -5.73 -7.62
N LEU A 41 -6.49 -6.72 -8.50
CA LEU A 41 -5.89 -8.04 -8.30
C LEU A 41 -4.35 -7.94 -8.17
N ASN A 42 -3.72 -7.12 -9.00
CA ASN A 42 -2.28 -6.89 -8.98
C ASN A 42 -1.78 -6.25 -7.67
N VAL A 43 -2.64 -5.55 -6.96
CA VAL A 43 -2.31 -4.91 -5.66
C VAL A 43 -2.69 -5.80 -4.48
N GLY A 44 -3.36 -6.93 -4.73
CA GLY A 44 -3.69 -7.91 -3.70
C GLY A 44 -5.15 -7.90 -3.27
N PHE A 45 -6.04 -7.17 -3.97
CA PHE A 45 -7.48 -7.30 -3.78
C PHE A 45 -8.02 -8.39 -4.68
N THR A 46 -8.79 -9.32 -4.12
CA THR A 46 -9.65 -10.22 -4.91
C THR A 46 -11.09 -9.78 -4.70
N ILE A 47 -11.71 -9.30 -5.77
CA ILE A 47 -13.05 -8.74 -5.77
C ILE A 47 -13.88 -9.56 -6.74
N GLU A 48 -15.00 -10.10 -6.27
CA GLU A 48 -15.91 -10.92 -7.05
C GLU A 48 -17.32 -10.34 -7.00
N HIS A 49 -18.03 -10.40 -8.11
CA HIS A 49 -19.43 -9.98 -8.18
C HIS A 49 -20.31 -10.97 -7.43
N PHE A 50 -21.08 -10.48 -6.46
CA PHE A 50 -21.97 -11.32 -5.63
C PHE A 50 -23.41 -11.29 -6.11
N GLY A 51 -23.86 -10.20 -6.72
CA GLY A 51 -25.19 -10.04 -7.31
C GLY A 51 -25.67 -8.58 -7.24
N GLY A 52 -26.35 -8.12 -8.29
CA GLY A 52 -26.79 -6.73 -8.36
C GLY A 52 -25.63 -5.74 -8.32
N LEU A 53 -25.54 -4.92 -7.28
CA LEU A 53 -24.44 -3.98 -7.02
C LEU A 53 -23.56 -4.44 -5.86
N ASP A 54 -23.75 -5.66 -5.36
CA ASP A 54 -22.97 -6.21 -4.27
C ASP A 54 -21.75 -6.98 -4.80
N TYR A 55 -20.63 -6.77 -4.15
CA TYR A 55 -19.34 -7.39 -4.44
C TYR A 55 -18.76 -7.99 -3.17
N THR A 56 -18.03 -9.09 -3.30
CA THR A 56 -17.28 -9.69 -2.20
C THR A 56 -15.81 -9.39 -2.34
N ILE A 57 -15.18 -9.05 -1.22
CA ILE A 57 -13.72 -8.89 -1.09
C ILE A 57 -13.23 -10.08 -0.28
N SER A 58 -12.48 -10.97 -0.92
CA SER A 58 -11.94 -12.17 -0.30
C SER A 58 -10.45 -12.05 0.08
N THR A 59 -9.71 -11.16 -0.60
CA THR A 59 -8.33 -10.83 -0.22
C THR A 59 -8.10 -9.34 -0.23
N VAL A 60 -7.21 -8.88 0.65
CA VAL A 60 -6.74 -7.49 0.69
C VAL A 60 -5.22 -7.46 0.83
N PRO A 61 -4.57 -6.36 0.44
CA PRO A 61 -3.17 -6.14 0.75
C PRO A 61 -2.89 -6.27 2.25
N MET A 62 -1.76 -6.87 2.62
CA MET A 62 -1.41 -7.08 4.04
C MET A 62 -1.32 -5.78 4.84
N GLU A 63 -1.02 -4.68 4.19
CA GLU A 63 -0.90 -3.36 4.79
C GLU A 63 -2.23 -2.81 5.34
N LEU A 64 -3.36 -3.35 4.88
CA LEU A 64 -4.71 -2.90 5.27
C LEU A 64 -5.25 -3.55 6.55
N LEU A 65 -4.49 -4.44 7.19
CA LEU A 65 -4.94 -5.17 8.38
C LEU A 65 -5.32 -4.31 9.59
N SER A 66 -4.80 -3.10 9.66
CA SER A 66 -5.05 -2.17 10.76
C SER A 66 -6.27 -1.27 10.57
N GLN A 67 -6.96 -1.36 9.43
CA GLN A 67 -8.11 -0.54 9.07
C GLN A 67 -9.31 -1.42 8.71
N ASN A 68 -10.53 -0.83 8.73
CA ASN A 68 -11.69 -1.52 8.18
C ASN A 68 -11.53 -1.63 6.65
N PRO A 69 -11.40 -2.85 6.10
CA PRO A 69 -11.11 -2.99 4.67
C PRO A 69 -12.24 -2.50 3.77
N ALA A 70 -13.50 -2.52 4.22
CA ALA A 70 -14.65 -2.04 3.46
C ALA A 70 -14.61 -0.51 3.33
N ASP A 71 -14.43 0.21 4.44
CA ASP A 71 -14.37 1.68 4.45
C ASP A 71 -13.19 2.16 3.61
N TYR A 72 -12.05 1.51 3.76
CA TYR A 72 -10.85 1.83 2.98
C TYR A 72 -11.06 1.59 1.47
N PHE A 73 -11.78 0.51 1.11
CA PHE A 73 -12.07 0.21 -0.28
C PHE A 73 -12.97 1.27 -0.92
N HIS A 74 -14.00 1.74 -0.20
CA HIS A 74 -14.85 2.84 -0.66
C HIS A 74 -14.07 4.15 -0.81
N GLU A 75 -13.27 4.54 0.20
CA GLU A 75 -12.42 5.73 0.13
C GLU A 75 -11.46 5.68 -1.08
N MET A 76 -10.91 4.49 -1.37
CA MET A 76 -10.06 4.27 -2.52
C MET A 76 -10.81 4.46 -3.84
N LEU A 77 -12.03 3.92 -3.95
CA LEU A 77 -12.85 4.08 -5.15
C LEU A 77 -13.24 5.54 -5.36
N ASP A 78 -13.61 6.26 -4.32
CA ASP A 78 -13.94 7.68 -4.38
C ASP A 78 -12.76 8.50 -4.89
N GLU A 79 -11.56 8.33 -4.32
CA GLU A 79 -10.35 9.01 -4.79
C GLU A 79 -10.01 8.67 -6.26
N LEU A 80 -10.25 7.42 -6.69
CA LEU A 80 -10.01 7.00 -8.07
C LEU A 80 -11.03 7.61 -9.04
N ILE A 81 -12.29 7.73 -8.63
CA ILE A 81 -13.37 8.28 -9.44
C ILE A 81 -13.25 9.80 -9.55
N GLU A 82 -12.94 10.49 -8.45
CA GLU A 82 -12.73 11.94 -8.44
C GLU A 82 -11.54 12.37 -9.30
N GLY A 83 -10.51 11.55 -9.37
CA GLY A 83 -9.32 11.78 -10.18
C GLY A 83 -9.50 11.56 -11.69
N LYS A 84 -10.70 11.72 -12.23
CA LYS A 84 -11.13 11.40 -13.61
C LYS A 84 -10.30 11.97 -14.78
N ASN A 85 -9.30 12.81 -14.53
CA ASN A 85 -8.49 13.43 -15.57
C ASN A 85 -7.24 12.64 -16.00
N SER A 86 -6.96 11.51 -15.37
CA SER A 86 -5.81 10.67 -15.74
C SER A 86 -6.29 9.41 -16.45
N LYS A 87 -6.17 9.42 -17.77
CA LYS A 87 -6.61 8.35 -18.66
C LYS A 87 -5.68 7.13 -18.70
N GLU A 88 -4.69 7.05 -17.83
CA GLU A 88 -3.64 6.04 -17.93
C GLU A 88 -3.68 5.06 -16.76
N THR A 89 -3.62 3.76 -17.09
CA THR A 89 -3.50 2.64 -16.16
C THR A 89 -2.36 2.85 -15.14
N GLU A 90 -1.29 3.52 -15.56
CA GLU A 90 -0.14 3.85 -14.73
C GLU A 90 -0.52 4.79 -13.57
N THR A 91 -1.44 5.71 -13.80
CA THR A 91 -1.95 6.62 -12.75
C THR A 91 -2.81 5.88 -11.73
N VAL A 92 -3.61 4.90 -12.16
CA VAL A 92 -4.40 4.06 -11.25
C VAL A 92 -3.47 3.25 -10.36
N ASN A 93 -2.46 2.59 -10.92
CA ASN A 93 -1.46 1.85 -10.17
C ASN A 93 -0.71 2.73 -9.17
N LEU A 94 -0.34 3.95 -9.58
CA LEU A 94 0.33 4.90 -8.70
C LEU A 94 -0.57 5.35 -7.55
N LYS A 95 -1.86 5.58 -7.81
CA LYS A 95 -2.83 5.93 -6.76
C LYS A 95 -3.01 4.80 -5.77
N ILE A 96 -3.22 3.57 -6.24
CA ILE A 96 -3.35 2.39 -5.38
C ILE A 96 -2.07 2.19 -4.55
N ALA A 97 -0.87 2.35 -5.17
CA ALA A 97 0.40 2.30 -4.45
C ALA A 97 0.52 3.42 -3.39
N THR A 98 0.02 4.63 -3.70
CA THR A 98 -0.03 5.75 -2.75
C THR A 98 -0.88 5.41 -1.53
N MET A 99 -2.01 4.78 -1.74
CA MET A 99 -2.92 4.41 -0.67
C MET A 99 -2.34 3.28 0.19
N ALA A 100 -1.73 2.27 -0.43
CA ALA A 100 -0.99 1.25 0.30
C ALA A 100 0.11 1.86 1.17
N CYS A 101 0.85 2.87 0.69
CA CYS A 101 1.81 3.63 1.49
C CYS A 101 1.16 4.41 2.65
N LYS A 102 -0.05 4.95 2.46
CA LYS A 102 -0.79 5.61 3.55
C LYS A 102 -1.20 4.63 4.66
N ALA A 103 -1.47 3.37 4.30
CA ALA A 103 -1.86 2.31 5.24
C ALA A 103 -0.66 1.62 5.91
N SER A 104 0.55 1.78 5.36
CA SER A 104 1.76 1.15 5.88
C SER A 104 2.19 1.70 7.26
N VAL A 105 3.23 1.10 7.83
CA VAL A 105 3.81 1.49 9.14
C VAL A 105 4.04 2.99 9.21
N LYS A 106 3.39 3.66 10.16
CA LYS A 106 3.53 5.10 10.41
C LYS A 106 4.44 5.37 11.60
N GLY A 107 4.97 6.59 11.68
CA GLY A 107 5.63 7.07 12.89
C GLY A 107 4.73 6.88 14.13
N ASN A 108 5.30 6.56 15.27
CA ASN A 108 4.65 6.23 16.54
C ASN A 108 3.95 4.84 16.61
N MET A 109 4.07 3.99 15.60
CA MET A 109 3.71 2.57 15.76
C MET A 109 4.82 1.84 16.52
N HIS A 110 4.44 1.11 17.57
CA HIS A 110 5.37 0.25 18.29
C HIS A 110 5.63 -1.03 17.51
N LEU A 111 6.85 -1.19 17.04
CA LEU A 111 7.33 -2.41 16.43
C LEU A 111 8.16 -3.17 17.46
N SER A 112 7.97 -4.48 17.57
CA SER A 112 8.92 -5.33 18.27
C SER A 112 10.25 -5.37 17.52
N VAL A 113 11.33 -5.73 18.21
CA VAL A 113 12.66 -5.87 17.58
C VAL A 113 12.62 -6.84 16.41
N PHE A 114 11.90 -7.94 16.56
CA PHE A 114 11.75 -8.95 15.50
C PHE A 114 11.04 -8.41 14.27
N GLU A 115 9.95 -7.63 14.46
CA GLU A 115 9.23 -7.00 13.35
C GLU A 115 10.08 -5.93 12.66
N ALA A 116 10.84 -5.16 13.43
CA ALA A 116 11.76 -4.16 12.88
C ALA A 116 12.88 -4.81 12.06
N ASP A 117 13.52 -5.86 12.57
CA ASP A 117 14.56 -6.59 11.85
C ASP A 117 14.04 -7.23 10.56
N LYS A 118 12.85 -7.80 10.61
CA LYS A 118 12.20 -8.36 9.43
C LYS A 118 11.92 -7.28 8.39
N LEU A 119 11.34 -6.15 8.81
CA LEU A 119 11.06 -5.01 7.94
C LEU A 119 12.33 -4.48 7.26
N ILE A 120 13.42 -4.30 8.03
CA ILE A 120 14.71 -3.84 7.50
C ILE A 120 15.28 -4.86 6.52
N SER A 121 15.25 -6.15 6.86
CA SER A 121 15.75 -7.22 6.01
C SER A 121 15.00 -7.26 4.67
N GLU A 122 13.68 -7.14 4.69
CA GLU A 122 12.86 -7.11 3.47
C GLU A 122 13.13 -5.83 2.65
N LEU A 123 13.25 -4.66 3.31
CA LEU A 123 13.57 -3.40 2.65
C LEU A 123 14.91 -3.48 1.88
N LEU A 124 15.92 -4.10 2.48
CA LEU A 124 17.25 -4.24 1.87
C LEU A 124 17.28 -5.22 0.68
N THR A 125 16.25 -6.05 0.50
CA THR A 125 16.15 -6.93 -0.68
C THR A 125 15.58 -6.24 -1.91
N LEU A 126 15.03 -5.03 -1.75
CA LEU A 126 14.46 -4.27 -2.86
C LEU A 126 15.55 -3.77 -3.82
N GLU A 127 15.23 -3.65 -5.10
CA GLU A 127 16.11 -3.08 -6.11
C GLU A 127 16.51 -1.63 -5.79
N ASN A 128 15.60 -0.86 -5.20
CA ASN A 128 15.87 0.49 -4.70
C ASN A 128 15.30 0.66 -3.28
N PRO A 129 16.07 0.34 -2.23
CA PRO A 129 15.63 0.48 -0.85
C PRO A 129 15.68 1.92 -0.32
N TYR A 130 16.30 2.84 -1.06
CA TYR A 130 16.60 4.20 -0.56
C TYR A 130 15.48 5.20 -0.72
N ASN A 131 14.56 4.96 -1.66
CA ASN A 131 13.46 5.86 -1.94
C ASN A 131 12.15 5.09 -2.11
N CYS A 132 11.06 5.64 -1.57
CA CYS A 132 9.73 5.11 -1.87
C CYS A 132 9.32 5.45 -3.32
N PRO A 133 8.26 4.85 -3.87
CA PRO A 133 7.75 5.15 -5.21
C PRO A 133 7.43 6.64 -5.45
N HIS A 134 7.18 7.40 -4.38
CA HIS A 134 6.90 8.85 -4.43
C HIS A 134 8.15 9.72 -4.29
N GLY A 135 9.36 9.11 -4.30
CA GLY A 135 10.63 9.83 -4.18
C GLY A 135 11.00 10.27 -2.76
N ARG A 136 10.23 9.89 -1.72
CA ARG A 136 10.61 10.19 -0.34
C ARG A 136 11.70 9.22 0.13
N PRO A 137 12.74 9.70 0.84
CA PRO A 137 13.79 8.83 1.34
C PRO A 137 13.22 7.83 2.37
N THR A 138 13.55 6.54 2.20
CA THR A 138 13.25 5.46 3.14
C THR A 138 14.42 5.14 4.03
N ILE A 139 15.65 5.30 3.50
CA ILE A 139 16.89 5.12 4.23
C ILE A 139 17.71 6.41 4.11
N ILE A 140 18.13 6.94 5.26
CA ILE A 140 19.04 8.08 5.34
C ILE A 140 20.31 7.61 6.06
N SER A 141 21.48 7.92 5.50
CA SER A 141 22.76 7.60 6.12
C SER A 141 23.44 8.86 6.65
N PHE A 142 24.00 8.75 7.85
CA PHE A 142 24.83 9.78 8.44
C PHE A 142 26.20 9.20 8.78
N SER A 143 27.27 9.91 8.44
CA SER A 143 28.59 9.59 8.92
C SER A 143 28.68 9.86 10.42
N LYS A 144 29.63 9.19 11.10
CA LYS A 144 29.89 9.44 12.52
C LYS A 144 30.21 10.91 12.78
N TYR A 145 30.98 11.54 11.89
CA TYR A 145 31.31 12.97 11.97
C TYR A 145 30.09 13.87 11.93
N GLU A 146 29.13 13.60 11.01
CA GLU A 146 27.90 14.39 10.91
C GLU A 146 27.05 14.24 12.17
N ILE A 147 26.94 13.03 12.72
CA ILE A 147 26.22 12.79 13.98
C ILE A 147 26.90 13.57 15.14
N GLU A 148 28.22 13.47 15.27
CA GLU A 148 28.98 14.19 16.33
C GLU A 148 28.85 15.71 16.20
N LYS A 149 28.83 16.22 14.97
CA LYS A 149 28.58 17.64 14.67
C LYS A 149 27.17 18.07 15.05
N MET A 150 26.13 17.28 14.74
CA MET A 150 24.76 17.57 15.14
C MET A 150 24.61 17.65 16.66
N PHE A 151 25.28 16.79 17.40
CA PHE A 151 25.31 16.82 18.87
C PHE A 151 26.31 17.82 19.46
N LYS A 152 26.91 18.70 18.63
CA LYS A 152 27.94 19.72 19.05
C LYS A 152 29.13 19.13 19.79
N ARG A 153 29.48 17.87 19.49
CA ARG A 153 30.65 17.20 20.06
C ARG A 153 31.96 17.55 19.32
N ILE A 154 31.82 18.03 18.08
CA ILE A 154 32.93 18.59 17.29
C ILE A 154 32.56 20.04 17.01
N VAL A 155 33.38 20.97 17.53
CA VAL A 155 33.32 22.41 17.26
C VAL A 155 34.43 22.73 16.28
N ASN A 156 34.12 23.32 15.14
CA ASN A 156 35.15 23.85 14.21
C ASN A 156 35.81 25.05 14.83
#